data_333ea0a29d2985dde697b87612d2923f
#
_entry.id   333ea0a29d2985dde697b87612d2923f
#
_cell.length_a   1.000
_cell.length_b   1.000
_cell.length_c   1.000
_cell.angle_alpha   90.00
_cell.angle_beta   90.00
_cell.angle_gamma   90.00
#
_symmetry.space_group_name_H-M   'P 1'
#
loop_
_entity.id
_entity.type
_entity.pdbx_description
1 polymer ?
#
loop_
_entity_poly.entity_id
_entity_poly.type
_entity_poly.pdbx_seq_one_letter_code
_entity_poly.pdbx_strand_id
1 'polypeptide(L)'
;MRNLVHSTNQTKTMNTFNTLVLDITVAIIDFLYRGRDYQRFWVLEEIARAPYFAFLSVLHLRESMGLRGPEHIYLMEEHFAQTLNETEHLEYMESRGGNSYWVDRFFARHLVLIYYWVNVVYYWMAPRLAYHLSYEVEIHAATTYAKYLGMNGHDDKILEILNDELHHSKELHDAMEMV
;
A
#
# COMPACT_ATOMS: atom_id res chain seq x y z
N MET A 1 26.25 -7.18 22.52
CA MET A 1 25.11 -6.50 23.16
C MET A 1 24.85 -5.08 22.67
N ARG A 2 25.82 -4.18 22.52
CA ARG A 2 25.60 -2.80 22.04
C ARG A 2 24.97 -2.72 20.63
N ASN A 3 25.37 -3.56 19.69
CA ASN A 3 24.87 -3.54 18.31
C ASN A 3 23.40 -4.01 18.18
N LEU A 4 22.97 -4.96 19.03
CA LEU A 4 21.57 -5.45 19.06
C LEU A 4 20.62 -4.39 19.61
N VAL A 5 21.02 -3.67 20.67
CA VAL A 5 20.21 -2.59 21.25
C VAL A 5 20.09 -1.39 20.30
N HIS A 6 21.12 -1.11 19.50
CA HIS A 6 21.10 -0.02 18.53
C HIS A 6 20.19 -0.36 17.34
N SER A 7 20.23 -1.60 16.84
CA SER A 7 19.36 -2.10 15.77
C SER A 7 17.88 -2.08 16.19
N THR A 8 17.54 -2.58 17.37
CA THR A 8 16.15 -2.61 17.88
C THR A 8 15.57 -1.20 18.08
N ASN A 9 16.38 -0.24 18.55
CA ASN A 9 15.93 1.13 18.71
C ASN A 9 15.73 1.84 17.36
N GLN A 10 16.57 1.55 16.38
CA GLN A 10 16.44 2.11 15.03
C GLN A 10 15.17 1.60 14.33
N THR A 11 14.90 0.31 14.38
CA THR A 11 13.68 -0.29 13.81
C THR A 11 12.42 0.26 14.48
N LYS A 12 12.41 0.40 15.81
CA LYS A 12 11.29 0.99 16.55
C LYS A 12 11.04 2.44 16.15
N THR A 13 12.08 3.25 15.98
CA THR A 13 11.96 4.66 15.56
C THR A 13 11.44 4.78 14.13
N MET A 14 11.90 3.90 13.22
CA MET A 14 11.47 3.89 11.82
C MET A 14 10.03 3.41 11.66
N ASN A 15 9.60 2.41 12.45
CA ASN A 15 8.18 2.00 12.48
C ASN A 15 7.30 3.15 12.97
N THR A 16 7.73 3.89 14.00
CA THR A 16 7.02 5.09 14.48
C THR A 16 6.94 6.17 13.40
N PHE A 17 7.98 6.33 12.58
CA PHE A 17 7.99 7.26 11.45
C PHE A 17 6.95 6.84 10.38
N ASN A 18 6.91 5.57 10.00
CA ASN A 18 5.93 5.05 9.05
C ASN A 18 4.48 5.30 9.52
N THR A 19 4.19 4.96 10.78
CA THR A 19 2.87 5.21 11.37
C THR A 19 2.51 6.70 11.38
N LEU A 20 3.45 7.59 11.72
CA LEU A 20 3.21 9.03 11.69
C LEU A 20 2.92 9.55 10.27
N VAL A 21 3.67 9.08 9.27
CA VAL A 21 3.46 9.46 7.86
C VAL A 21 2.08 9.01 7.41
N LEU A 22 1.69 7.77 7.74
CA LEU A 22 0.38 7.23 7.43
C LEU A 22 -0.73 8.06 8.10
N ASP A 23 -0.64 8.31 9.41
CA ASP A 23 -1.65 9.06 10.18
C ASP A 23 -1.88 10.47 9.58
N ILE A 24 -0.81 11.17 9.21
CA ILE A 24 -0.91 12.48 8.56
C ILE A 24 -1.59 12.36 7.20
N THR A 25 -1.19 11.38 6.39
CA THR A 25 -1.77 11.15 5.05
C THR A 25 -3.25 10.83 5.15
N VAL A 26 -3.63 9.93 6.06
CA VAL A 26 -5.02 9.56 6.35
C VAL A 26 -5.84 10.77 6.80
N ALA A 27 -5.32 11.58 7.73
CA ALA A 27 -6.02 12.78 8.19
C ALA A 27 -6.28 13.78 7.05
N ILE A 28 -5.34 13.94 6.12
CA ILE A 28 -5.50 14.77 4.93
C ILE A 28 -6.57 14.21 4.00
N ILE A 29 -6.53 12.90 3.72
CA ILE A 29 -7.50 12.22 2.84
C ILE A 29 -8.90 12.30 3.46
N ASP A 30 -9.05 12.03 4.75
CA ASP A 30 -10.32 12.10 5.47
C ASP A 30 -10.92 13.51 5.46
N PHE A 31 -10.09 14.52 5.56
CA PHE A 31 -10.53 15.91 5.47
C PHE A 31 -10.98 16.28 4.06
N LEU A 32 -10.19 15.93 3.02
CA LEU A 32 -10.45 16.28 1.62
C LEU A 32 -11.66 15.53 1.03
N TYR A 33 -11.85 14.27 1.45
CA TYR A 33 -12.89 13.38 0.90
C TYR A 33 -14.07 13.15 1.85
N ARG A 34 -14.25 14.01 2.83
CA ARG A 34 -15.35 13.91 3.80
C ARG A 34 -16.72 13.84 3.10
N GLY A 35 -17.46 12.75 3.33
CA GLY A 35 -18.78 12.52 2.71
C GLY A 35 -18.73 12.14 1.23
N ARG A 36 -17.56 11.72 0.74
CA ARG A 36 -17.33 11.29 -0.64
C ARG A 36 -16.63 9.93 -0.64
N ASP A 37 -17.31 8.88 -0.17
CA ASP A 37 -16.71 7.58 0.13
C ASP A 37 -16.03 6.95 -1.09
N TYR A 38 -16.69 6.88 -2.25
CA TYR A 38 -16.09 6.26 -3.44
C TYR A 38 -14.92 7.04 -4.03
N GLN A 39 -14.91 8.38 -3.91
CA GLN A 39 -13.72 9.18 -4.29
C GLN A 39 -12.56 8.93 -3.32
N ARG A 40 -12.86 8.80 -2.03
CA ARG A 40 -11.88 8.44 -1.00
C ARG A 40 -11.29 7.06 -1.27
N PHE A 41 -12.13 6.06 -1.52
CA PHE A 41 -11.70 4.70 -1.85
C PHE A 41 -10.83 4.69 -3.10
N TRP A 42 -11.27 5.36 -4.17
CA TRP A 42 -10.48 5.46 -5.39
C TRP A 42 -9.08 6.03 -5.16
N VAL A 43 -8.93 7.04 -4.31
CA VAL A 43 -7.60 7.59 -3.94
C VAL A 43 -6.79 6.60 -3.10
N LEU A 44 -7.44 5.85 -2.19
CA LEU A 44 -6.76 4.82 -1.40
C LEU A 44 -6.20 3.72 -2.31
N GLU A 45 -6.97 3.21 -3.27
CA GLU A 45 -6.51 2.21 -4.24
C GLU A 45 -5.37 2.73 -5.14
N GLU A 46 -5.43 3.99 -5.58
CA GLU A 46 -4.31 4.60 -6.31
C GLU A 46 -3.03 4.64 -5.45
N ILE A 47 -3.15 4.87 -4.14
CA ILE A 47 -2.01 4.87 -3.20
C ILE A 47 -1.53 3.45 -2.93
N ALA A 48 -2.42 2.50 -2.62
CA ALA A 48 -2.10 1.12 -2.25
C ALA A 48 -1.35 0.39 -3.38
N ARG A 49 -1.74 0.60 -4.62
CA ARG A 49 -1.11 0.01 -5.81
C ARG A 49 0.34 0.47 -6.05
N ALA A 50 0.70 1.69 -5.70
CA ALA A 50 1.98 2.29 -6.05
C ALA A 50 3.22 1.57 -5.47
N PRO A 51 3.23 1.10 -4.20
CA PRO A 51 4.34 0.34 -3.65
C PRO A 51 4.65 -0.94 -4.41
N TYR A 52 3.64 -1.69 -4.86
CA TYR A 52 3.83 -2.94 -5.59
C TYR A 52 4.56 -2.72 -6.92
N PHE A 53 4.23 -1.68 -7.68
CA PHE A 53 5.01 -1.28 -8.85
C PHE A 53 6.46 -0.91 -8.51
N ALA A 54 6.66 -0.23 -7.39
CA ALA A 54 8.00 0.13 -6.93
C ALA A 54 8.81 -1.11 -6.52
N PHE A 55 8.21 -2.06 -5.81
CA PHE A 55 8.83 -3.31 -5.41
C PHE A 55 9.23 -4.15 -6.63
N LEU A 56 8.32 -4.33 -7.59
CA LEU A 56 8.61 -5.00 -8.86
C LEU A 56 9.76 -4.35 -9.62
N SER A 57 9.78 -3.02 -9.68
CA SER A 57 10.86 -2.28 -10.37
C SER A 57 12.22 -2.50 -9.72
N VAL A 58 12.28 -2.49 -8.39
CA VAL A 58 13.52 -2.75 -7.64
C VAL A 58 13.94 -4.21 -7.73
N LEU A 59 13.00 -5.16 -7.63
CA LEU A 59 13.29 -6.58 -7.79
C LEU A 59 13.85 -6.85 -9.19
N HIS A 60 13.22 -6.31 -10.24
CA HIS A 60 13.73 -6.42 -11.61
C HIS A 60 15.16 -5.84 -11.74
N LEU A 61 15.41 -4.68 -11.11
CA LEU A 61 16.75 -4.09 -11.13
C LEU A 61 17.80 -4.96 -10.40
N ARG A 62 17.41 -5.62 -9.30
CA ARG A 62 18.26 -6.58 -8.57
C ARG A 62 18.66 -7.78 -9.43
N GLU A 63 17.82 -8.22 -10.38
CA GLU A 63 18.17 -9.29 -11.32
C GLU A 63 19.38 -8.94 -12.19
N SER A 64 19.56 -7.67 -12.56
CA SER A 64 20.73 -7.21 -13.29
C SER A 64 22.05 -7.39 -12.52
N MET A 65 21.97 -7.51 -11.20
CA MET A 65 23.10 -7.79 -10.30
C MET A 65 23.23 -9.30 -9.97
N GLY A 66 22.46 -10.16 -10.62
CA GLY A 66 22.47 -11.60 -10.39
C GLY A 66 21.72 -12.05 -9.13
N LEU A 67 20.97 -11.16 -8.50
CA LEU A 67 20.17 -11.45 -7.30
C LEU A 67 18.80 -12.03 -7.70
N ARG A 68 18.78 -13.33 -8.02
CA ARG A 68 17.59 -14.05 -8.43
C ARG A 68 17.55 -15.43 -7.78
N GLY A 69 16.94 -15.50 -6.60
CA GLY A 69 16.70 -16.74 -5.84
C GLY A 69 15.22 -17.10 -5.77
N PRO A 70 14.85 -18.21 -5.11
CA PRO A 70 13.44 -18.61 -4.95
C PRO A 70 12.58 -17.54 -4.27
N GLU A 71 13.08 -16.92 -3.19
CA GLU A 71 12.36 -15.84 -2.49
C GLU A 71 12.15 -14.63 -3.39
N HIS A 72 13.14 -14.28 -4.21
CA HIS A 72 13.02 -13.19 -5.17
C HIS A 72 11.92 -13.43 -6.20
N ILE A 73 11.86 -14.66 -6.75
CA ILE A 73 10.83 -15.05 -7.74
C ILE A 73 9.46 -14.99 -7.07
N TYR A 74 9.33 -15.58 -5.88
CA TYR A 74 8.08 -15.54 -5.11
C TYR A 74 7.59 -14.11 -4.88
N LEU A 75 8.46 -13.19 -4.42
CA LEU A 75 8.10 -11.78 -4.20
C LEU A 75 7.68 -11.08 -5.49
N MET A 76 8.30 -11.40 -6.64
CA MET A 76 7.87 -10.84 -7.93
C MET A 76 6.47 -11.33 -8.32
N GLU A 77 6.19 -12.62 -8.16
CA GLU A 77 4.88 -13.21 -8.47
C GLU A 77 3.79 -12.60 -7.57
N GLU A 78 4.03 -12.51 -6.27
CA GLU A 78 3.11 -11.91 -5.30
C GLU A 78 2.81 -10.45 -5.61
N HIS A 79 3.83 -9.62 -5.77
CA HIS A 79 3.60 -8.20 -6.03
C HIS A 79 2.95 -7.95 -7.39
N PHE A 80 3.17 -8.82 -8.37
CA PHE A 80 2.46 -8.73 -9.62
C PHE A 80 0.98 -9.08 -9.47
N ALA A 81 0.65 -10.12 -8.70
CA ALA A 81 -0.72 -10.50 -8.38
C ALA A 81 -1.44 -9.38 -7.60
N GLN A 82 -0.80 -8.84 -6.58
CA GLN A 82 -1.32 -7.71 -5.79
C GLN A 82 -1.56 -6.48 -6.66
N THR A 83 -0.64 -6.14 -7.57
CA THR A 83 -0.82 -5.03 -8.52
C THR A 83 -2.06 -5.17 -9.38
N LEU A 84 -2.35 -6.39 -9.87
CA LEU A 84 -3.53 -6.68 -10.67
C LEU A 84 -4.81 -6.57 -9.83
N ASN A 85 -4.80 -7.13 -8.63
CA ASN A 85 -5.95 -7.07 -7.72
C ASN A 85 -6.29 -5.62 -7.33
N GLU A 86 -5.30 -4.79 -6.94
CA GLU A 86 -5.50 -3.36 -6.70
C GLU A 86 -6.05 -2.61 -7.92
N THR A 87 -5.70 -3.07 -9.12
CA THR A 87 -6.25 -2.48 -10.35
C THR A 87 -7.73 -2.82 -10.51
N GLU A 88 -8.15 -4.05 -10.18
CA GLU A 88 -9.56 -4.44 -10.17
C GLU A 88 -10.37 -3.67 -9.12
N HIS A 89 -9.82 -3.46 -7.92
CA HIS A 89 -10.43 -2.60 -6.90
C HIS A 89 -10.63 -1.18 -7.42
N LEU A 90 -9.59 -0.61 -8.03
CA LEU A 90 -9.65 0.73 -8.61
C LEU A 90 -10.72 0.85 -9.69
N GLU A 91 -10.82 -0.13 -10.61
CA GLU A 91 -11.85 -0.18 -11.65
C GLU A 91 -13.26 -0.23 -11.06
N TYR A 92 -13.45 -1.00 -10.00
CA TYR A 92 -14.72 -1.01 -9.26
C TYR A 92 -15.04 0.37 -8.69
N MET A 93 -14.09 1.04 -8.03
CA MET A 93 -14.32 2.40 -7.50
C MET A 93 -14.61 3.41 -8.61
N GLU A 94 -13.97 3.28 -9.78
CA GLU A 94 -14.25 4.09 -10.96
C GLU A 94 -15.69 3.87 -11.47
N SER A 95 -16.16 2.62 -11.52
CA SER A 95 -17.52 2.29 -11.90
C SER A 95 -18.59 2.93 -10.98
N ARG A 96 -18.20 3.20 -9.74
CA ARG A 96 -19.03 3.87 -8.72
C ARG A 96 -18.85 5.39 -8.69
N GLY A 97 -18.10 5.94 -9.65
CA GLY A 97 -17.85 7.38 -9.77
C GLY A 97 -16.72 7.93 -8.91
N GLY A 98 -15.83 7.06 -8.39
CA GLY A 98 -14.69 7.45 -7.58
C GLY A 98 -13.76 8.44 -8.26
N ASN A 99 -13.63 8.34 -9.58
CA ASN A 99 -12.79 9.21 -10.42
C ASN A 99 -13.54 10.36 -11.12
N SER A 100 -14.76 10.71 -10.70
CA SER A 100 -15.63 11.65 -11.41
C SER A 100 -15.05 13.06 -11.52
N TYR A 101 -14.30 13.51 -10.52
CA TYR A 101 -13.76 14.86 -10.49
C TYR A 101 -12.37 14.94 -11.14
N TRP A 102 -12.21 15.83 -12.12
CA TRP A 102 -10.92 16.05 -12.78
C TRP A 102 -9.81 16.44 -11.80
N VAL A 103 -10.11 17.27 -10.83
CA VAL A 103 -9.15 17.73 -9.80
C VAL A 103 -8.60 16.56 -9.03
N ASP A 104 -9.47 15.65 -8.55
CA ASP A 104 -9.07 14.47 -7.79
C ASP A 104 -8.16 13.57 -8.65
N ARG A 105 -8.53 13.30 -9.91
CA ARG A 105 -7.69 12.50 -10.85
C ARG A 105 -6.32 13.14 -11.10
N PHE A 106 -6.29 14.45 -11.30
CA PHE A 106 -5.05 15.15 -11.59
C PHE A 106 -4.09 15.06 -10.39
N PHE A 107 -4.54 15.47 -9.20
CA PHE A 107 -3.66 15.50 -8.03
C PHE A 107 -3.31 14.09 -7.54
N ALA A 108 -4.26 13.16 -7.45
CA ALA A 108 -3.98 11.80 -6.99
C ALA A 108 -2.90 11.14 -7.87
N ARG A 109 -3.07 11.12 -9.19
CA ARG A 109 -2.10 10.46 -10.10
C ARG A 109 -0.71 11.09 -10.09
N HIS A 110 -0.61 12.42 -9.97
CA HIS A 110 0.70 13.08 -9.89
C HIS A 110 1.39 12.85 -8.54
N LEU A 111 0.64 12.90 -7.43
CA LEU A 111 1.19 12.62 -6.11
C LEU A 111 1.59 11.14 -5.96
N VAL A 112 0.78 10.23 -6.50
CA VAL A 112 1.09 8.79 -6.52
C VAL A 112 2.35 8.50 -7.34
N LEU A 113 2.59 9.22 -8.44
CA LEU A 113 3.83 9.08 -9.20
C LEU A 113 5.07 9.51 -8.37
N ILE A 114 4.95 10.57 -7.58
CA ILE A 114 6.01 10.97 -6.63
C ILE A 114 6.18 9.90 -5.55
N TYR A 115 5.08 9.42 -4.99
CA TYR A 115 5.07 8.36 -3.98
C TYR A 115 5.69 7.04 -4.50
N TYR A 116 5.43 6.67 -5.76
CA TYR A 116 6.12 5.54 -6.41
C TYR A 116 7.64 5.69 -6.34
N TRP A 117 8.19 6.85 -6.74
CA TRP A 117 9.64 7.07 -6.70
C TRP A 117 10.21 7.06 -5.26
N VAL A 118 9.46 7.60 -4.31
CA VAL A 118 9.82 7.49 -2.88
C VAL A 118 9.88 6.02 -2.46
N ASN A 119 8.91 5.20 -2.85
CA ASN A 119 8.91 3.76 -2.55
C ASN A 119 10.06 3.00 -3.26
N VAL A 120 10.41 3.36 -4.49
CA VAL A 120 11.58 2.78 -5.19
C VAL A 120 12.84 2.98 -4.36
N VAL A 121 13.10 4.21 -3.92
CA VAL A 121 14.29 4.52 -3.09
C VAL A 121 14.18 3.85 -1.72
N TYR A 122 13.00 3.90 -1.10
CA TYR A 122 12.78 3.34 0.23
C TYR A 122 12.95 1.82 0.25
N TYR A 123 12.35 1.11 -0.71
CA TYR A 123 12.50 -0.34 -0.83
C TYR A 123 13.93 -0.76 -1.22
N TRP A 124 14.61 0.04 -2.05
CA TRP A 124 16.02 -0.21 -2.37
C TRP A 124 16.92 -0.16 -1.13
N MET A 125 16.70 0.84 -0.26
CA MET A 125 17.55 1.11 0.91
C MET A 125 17.14 0.29 2.15
N ALA A 126 15.85 0.06 2.35
CA ALA A 126 15.30 -0.53 3.57
C ALA A 126 14.03 -1.35 3.26
N PRO A 127 14.16 -2.52 2.59
CA PRO A 127 13.01 -3.29 2.10
C PRO A 127 12.03 -3.68 3.20
N ARG A 128 12.53 -4.14 4.36
CA ARG A 128 11.67 -4.49 5.51
C ARG A 128 10.81 -3.32 5.99
N LEU A 129 11.34 -2.11 5.99
CA LEU A 129 10.61 -0.92 6.42
C LEU A 129 9.62 -0.43 5.36
N ALA A 130 9.95 -0.60 4.08
CA ALA A 130 9.02 -0.32 2.99
C ALA A 130 7.82 -1.29 3.03
N TYR A 131 8.05 -2.57 3.26
CA TYR A 131 6.97 -3.54 3.49
C TYR A 131 6.12 -3.20 4.72
N HIS A 132 6.76 -2.76 5.82
CA HIS A 132 6.02 -2.32 7.01
C HIS A 132 5.10 -1.13 6.71
N LEU A 133 5.55 -0.15 5.93
CA LEU A 133 4.71 0.97 5.54
C LEU A 133 3.51 0.49 4.71
N SER A 134 3.74 -0.37 3.72
CA SER A 134 2.67 -0.92 2.89
C SER A 134 1.70 -1.78 3.71
N TYR A 135 2.20 -2.62 4.63
CA TYR A 135 1.38 -3.36 5.58
C TYR A 135 0.42 -2.45 6.38
N GLU A 136 0.92 -1.34 6.90
CA GLU A 136 0.10 -0.35 7.63
C GLU A 136 -0.96 0.30 6.73
N VAL A 137 -0.64 0.53 5.45
CA VAL A 137 -1.60 1.05 4.45
C VAL A 137 -2.74 0.06 4.22
N GLU A 138 -2.44 -1.24 4.01
CA GLU A 138 -3.46 -2.28 3.79
C GLU A 138 -4.36 -2.47 5.02
N ILE A 139 -3.80 -2.50 6.22
CA ILE A 139 -4.58 -2.56 7.46
C ILE A 139 -5.51 -1.33 7.59
N HIS A 140 -5.03 -0.15 7.18
CA HIS A 140 -5.87 1.04 7.17
C HIS A 140 -6.98 0.95 6.13
N ALA A 141 -6.71 0.45 4.93
CA ALA A 141 -7.69 0.23 3.88
C ALA A 141 -8.78 -0.76 4.36
N ALA A 142 -8.40 -1.93 4.87
CA ALA A 142 -9.32 -2.92 5.44
C ALA A 142 -10.21 -2.31 6.54
N THR A 143 -9.63 -1.52 7.46
CA THR A 143 -10.37 -0.83 8.52
C THR A 143 -11.38 0.18 7.95
N THR A 144 -11.01 0.86 6.88
CA THR A 144 -11.86 1.84 6.19
C THR A 144 -13.07 1.15 5.54
N TYR A 145 -12.86 0.03 4.84
CA TYR A 145 -13.94 -0.76 4.25
C TYR A 145 -14.85 -1.40 5.30
N ALA A 146 -14.27 -1.95 6.38
CA ALA A 146 -15.06 -2.49 7.49
C ALA A 146 -15.97 -1.42 8.13
N LYS A 147 -15.44 -0.21 8.33
CA LYS A 147 -16.21 0.92 8.83
C LYS A 147 -17.34 1.33 7.87
N TYR A 148 -17.08 1.36 6.57
CA TYR A 148 -18.07 1.66 5.55
C TYR A 148 -19.21 0.64 5.58
N LEU A 149 -18.93 -0.67 5.61
CA LEU A 149 -19.93 -1.74 5.72
C LEU A 149 -20.75 -1.63 7.00
N GLY A 150 -20.11 -1.29 8.12
CA GLY A 150 -20.79 -1.08 9.40
C GLY A 150 -21.80 0.07 9.39
N MET A 151 -21.57 1.11 8.58
CA MET A 151 -22.44 2.29 8.49
C MET A 151 -23.50 2.17 7.39
N ASN A 152 -23.17 1.55 6.26
CA ASN A 152 -23.99 1.54 5.05
C ASN A 152 -24.69 0.19 4.79
N GLY A 153 -24.39 -0.84 5.58
CA GLY A 153 -24.91 -2.19 5.42
C GLY A 153 -24.06 -3.04 4.48
N HIS A 154 -24.56 -4.22 4.18
CA HIS A 154 -23.84 -5.22 3.41
C HIS A 154 -23.67 -4.82 1.93
N ASP A 155 -22.45 -4.96 1.42
CA ASP A 155 -22.08 -4.81 0.01
C ASP A 155 -21.04 -5.90 -0.29
N ASP A 156 -21.43 -6.86 -1.14
CA ASP A 156 -20.63 -8.06 -1.42
C ASP A 156 -19.24 -7.70 -1.98
N LYS A 157 -19.17 -6.69 -2.89
CA LYS A 157 -17.89 -6.32 -3.51
C LYS A 157 -16.98 -5.58 -2.54
N ILE A 158 -17.51 -4.70 -1.70
CA ILE A 158 -16.71 -4.03 -0.64
C ILE A 158 -16.23 -5.06 0.40
N LEU A 159 -17.04 -6.10 0.68
CA LEU A 159 -16.62 -7.19 1.57
C LEU A 159 -15.50 -8.05 0.95
N GLU A 160 -15.57 -8.32 -0.36
CA GLU A 160 -14.50 -8.98 -1.11
C GLU A 160 -13.21 -8.17 -1.03
N ILE A 161 -13.24 -6.87 -1.38
CA ILE A 161 -12.10 -5.95 -1.30
C ILE A 161 -11.50 -5.94 0.12
N LEU A 162 -12.33 -5.82 1.16
CA LEU A 162 -11.87 -5.88 2.55
C LEU A 162 -11.07 -7.16 2.84
N ASN A 163 -11.52 -8.31 2.34
CA ASN A 163 -10.81 -9.58 2.55
C ASN A 163 -9.49 -9.62 1.76
N ASP A 164 -9.45 -9.01 0.58
CA ASP A 164 -8.25 -8.89 -0.23
C ASP A 164 -7.21 -8.03 0.47
N GLU A 165 -7.59 -6.87 1.06
CA GLU A 165 -6.69 -6.02 1.86
C GLU A 165 -6.10 -6.75 3.08
N LEU A 166 -6.91 -7.56 3.77
CA LEU A 166 -6.42 -8.40 4.87
C LEU A 166 -5.46 -9.48 4.38
N HIS A 167 -5.68 -10.01 3.17
CA HIS A 167 -4.76 -10.96 2.55
C HIS A 167 -3.44 -10.28 2.17
N HIS A 168 -3.49 -9.13 1.49
CA HIS A 168 -2.31 -8.33 1.13
C HIS A 168 -1.50 -7.96 2.37
N SER A 169 -2.15 -7.52 3.45
CA SER A 169 -1.44 -7.21 4.69
C SER A 169 -0.69 -8.42 5.25
N LYS A 170 -1.27 -9.62 5.19
CA LYS A 170 -0.60 -10.85 5.62
C LYS A 170 0.63 -11.16 4.74
N GLU A 171 0.48 -11.11 3.41
CA GLU A 171 1.57 -11.37 2.47
C GLU A 171 2.73 -10.35 2.63
N LEU A 172 2.43 -9.07 2.87
CA LEU A 172 3.43 -8.05 3.18
C LEU A 172 4.14 -8.31 4.51
N HIS A 173 3.41 -8.80 5.52
CA HIS A 173 4.02 -9.23 6.77
C HIS A 173 4.99 -10.40 6.55
N ASP A 174 4.59 -11.41 5.78
CA ASP A 174 5.43 -12.56 5.47
C ASP A 174 6.65 -12.13 4.62
N ALA A 175 6.49 -11.21 3.68
CA ALA A 175 7.57 -10.61 2.90
C ALA A 175 8.61 -9.86 3.75
N MET A 176 8.20 -9.24 4.88
CA MET A 176 9.15 -8.62 5.82
C MET A 176 10.14 -9.61 6.44
N GLU A 177 9.77 -10.87 6.56
CA GLU A 177 10.65 -11.90 7.13
C GLU A 177 11.61 -12.50 6.09
N MET A 178 11.39 -12.23 4.78
CA MET A 178 12.22 -12.71 3.67
C MET A 178 13.36 -11.74 3.28
N VAL A 179 13.37 -10.49 3.83
CA VAL A 179 14.28 -9.41 3.40
C VAL A 179 15.12 -8.82 4.53
#